data_563403fdaaa6c4b4b85450a1d9296a47
#
_entry.id   563403fdaaa6c4b4b85450a1d9296a47
#
_cell.length_a   1.000
_cell.length_b   1.000
_cell.length_c   1.000
_cell.angle_alpha   90.00
_cell.angle_beta   90.00
_cell.angle_gamma   90.00
#
_symmetry.space_group_name_H-M   'P 1'
#
loop_
_entity.id
_entity.type
_entity.pdbx_description
1 polymer ?
#
loop_
_entity_poly.entity_id
_entity_poly.type
_entity_poly.pdbx_seq_one_letter_code
_entity_poly.pdbx_strand_id
1 'polypeptide(L)'
;VTGSSLMGMINSSTVGNILSTGVITIPLMIRSGFPRHVAAGVEAVASNGSQLAPPVMGATAFLIAEFLEIPYTEVALAALIPALLYYLILFTQVDFYARATKASAVEEIDLPVFLQVLKSGWLFLLPIAVLLILLFWVRHNPAESALISAATNLIPLLILRRKPLNFSFVKDFLLEGGRSMLPLILIGAASGIVIGTMNLSGLGFNITISLGQVGEAFGLFPVLLITAFLCILLGMGMPTAAVYVIVAVLLTPILIKSGVTPMAAHLFVLYFGLASMLTPPVAIASYVAAGIAETSMWKAGIAGVLFGASSFLLPFLFAYNPALLMQGRWYDIITSTLLAMISGMLMAYAICFLGLVNGRGKTHAILPLAASVAVAYCTLGFAGHPIIAIFA
;
A
#
# COMPACT_ATOMS: atom_id res chain seq x y z
N VAL A 1 7.38 -3.64 -11.47
CA VAL A 1 7.02 -3.83 -10.05
C VAL A 1 8.14 -3.34 -9.14
N THR A 2 9.35 -3.93 -9.19
CA THR A 2 10.45 -3.58 -8.28
C THR A 2 10.89 -2.11 -8.38
N GLY A 3 10.98 -1.55 -9.59
CA GLY A 3 11.34 -0.14 -9.79
C GLY A 3 10.33 0.81 -9.13
N SER A 4 9.04 0.57 -9.35
CA SER A 4 7.96 1.39 -8.76
C SER A 4 7.86 1.21 -7.25
N SER A 5 8.15 0.00 -6.72
CA SER A 5 8.18 -0.22 -5.27
C SER A 5 9.30 0.58 -4.59
N LEU A 6 10.51 0.52 -5.12
CA LEU A 6 11.67 1.22 -4.57
C LEU A 6 11.51 2.75 -4.66
N MET A 7 11.06 3.26 -5.80
CA MET A 7 10.85 4.70 -5.99
C MET A 7 9.74 5.23 -5.10
N GLY A 8 8.67 4.46 -4.97
CA GLY A 8 7.53 4.87 -4.15
C GLY A 8 7.77 4.82 -2.65
N MET A 9 8.70 3.99 -2.16
CA MET A 9 9.17 4.04 -0.76
C MET A 9 9.75 5.41 -0.40
N ILE A 10 10.24 6.16 -1.40
CA ILE A 10 10.84 7.49 -1.21
C ILE A 10 9.81 8.60 -1.47
N ASN A 11 8.97 8.42 -2.51
CA ASN A 11 8.07 9.47 -3.00
C ASN A 11 6.78 9.61 -2.17
N SER A 12 6.41 8.64 -1.36
CA SER A 12 5.19 8.61 -0.51
C SER A 12 3.86 9.02 -1.20
N SER A 13 3.83 9.12 -2.52
CA SER A 13 2.64 9.47 -3.33
C SER A 13 2.44 8.47 -4.45
N THR A 14 1.32 7.76 -4.46
CA THR A 14 0.98 6.81 -5.54
C THR A 14 0.98 7.49 -6.92
N VAL A 15 0.33 8.64 -7.03
CA VAL A 15 0.25 9.40 -8.30
C VAL A 15 1.62 9.91 -8.72
N GLY A 16 2.39 10.50 -7.79
CA GLY A 16 3.75 10.96 -8.04
C GLY A 16 4.68 9.83 -8.48
N ASN A 17 4.52 8.63 -7.90
CA ASN A 17 5.27 7.46 -8.29
C ASN A 17 4.91 6.99 -9.70
N ILE A 18 3.63 6.90 -10.05
CA ILE A 18 3.18 6.55 -11.41
C ILE A 18 3.72 7.54 -12.46
N LEU A 19 3.71 8.84 -12.15
CA LEU A 19 4.22 9.86 -13.07
C LEU A 19 5.74 9.81 -13.24
N SER A 20 6.48 9.32 -12.26
CA SER A 20 7.94 9.20 -12.34
C SER A 20 8.42 7.88 -12.91
N THR A 21 7.85 6.76 -12.48
CA THR A 21 8.25 5.40 -12.93
C THR A 21 7.41 4.90 -14.10
N GLY A 22 6.11 5.20 -14.13
CA GLY A 22 5.19 4.69 -15.14
C GLY A 22 5.50 5.15 -16.56
N VAL A 23 6.08 6.34 -16.74
CA VAL A 23 6.53 6.81 -18.06
C VAL A 23 7.62 5.93 -18.67
N ILE A 24 8.31 5.14 -17.87
CA ILE A 24 9.34 4.18 -18.31
C ILE A 24 8.76 2.77 -18.29
N THR A 25 8.16 2.37 -17.19
CA THR A 25 7.75 0.98 -16.95
C THR A 25 6.55 0.57 -17.80
N ILE A 26 5.56 1.46 -18.00
CA ILE A 26 4.38 1.16 -18.82
C ILE A 26 4.76 0.90 -20.29
N PRO A 27 5.51 1.78 -20.98
CA PRO A 27 5.96 1.50 -22.34
C PRO A 27 6.81 0.21 -22.44
N LEU A 28 7.64 -0.06 -21.42
CA LEU A 28 8.46 -1.27 -21.37
C LEU A 28 7.57 -2.53 -21.31
N MET A 29 6.55 -2.56 -20.45
CA MET A 29 5.59 -3.66 -20.37
C MET A 29 4.82 -3.85 -21.68
N ILE A 30 4.39 -2.74 -22.33
CA ILE A 30 3.68 -2.80 -23.61
C ILE A 30 4.58 -3.41 -24.70
N ARG A 31 5.85 -3.01 -24.77
CA ARG A 31 6.83 -3.59 -25.71
C ARG A 31 7.09 -5.08 -25.44
N SER A 32 6.98 -5.51 -24.19
CA SER A 32 7.07 -6.94 -23.81
C SER A 32 5.81 -7.74 -24.15
N GLY A 33 4.79 -7.12 -24.74
CA GLY A 33 3.56 -7.80 -25.16
C GLY A 33 2.40 -7.71 -24.18
N PHE A 34 2.52 -6.91 -23.09
CA PHE A 34 1.39 -6.68 -22.21
C PHE A 34 0.36 -5.74 -22.87
N PRO A 35 -0.95 -6.03 -22.77
CA PRO A 35 -1.98 -5.10 -23.17
C PRO A 35 -1.88 -3.79 -22.39
N ARG A 36 -2.17 -2.65 -23.02
CA ARG A 36 -2.03 -1.31 -22.47
C ARG A 36 -2.75 -1.16 -21.10
N HIS A 37 -3.99 -1.65 -20.97
CA HIS A 37 -4.74 -1.58 -19.73
C HIS A 37 -4.17 -2.46 -18.61
N VAL A 38 -3.54 -3.59 -18.96
CA VAL A 38 -2.87 -4.45 -17.98
C VAL A 38 -1.59 -3.79 -17.48
N ALA A 39 -0.77 -3.23 -18.38
CA ALA A 39 0.43 -2.48 -18.02
C ALA A 39 0.10 -1.31 -17.08
N ALA A 40 -0.98 -0.57 -17.37
CA ALA A 40 -1.48 0.50 -16.50
C ALA A 40 -1.92 -0.02 -15.11
N GLY A 41 -2.67 -1.13 -15.07
CA GLY A 41 -3.13 -1.74 -13.83
C GLY A 41 -1.97 -2.23 -12.96
N VAL A 42 -0.99 -2.92 -13.53
CA VAL A 42 0.21 -3.40 -12.82
C VAL A 42 1.01 -2.24 -12.23
N GLU A 43 1.24 -1.18 -13.00
CA GLU A 43 1.96 0.00 -12.53
C GLU A 43 1.21 0.71 -11.40
N ALA A 44 -0.13 0.87 -11.53
CA ALA A 44 -0.95 1.47 -10.49
C ALA A 44 -0.87 0.69 -9.18
N VAL A 45 -0.95 -0.64 -9.23
CA VAL A 45 -0.84 -1.50 -8.04
C VAL A 45 0.56 -1.45 -7.43
N ALA A 46 1.61 -1.54 -8.26
CA ALA A 46 2.99 -1.47 -7.78
C ALA A 46 3.29 -0.14 -7.08
N SER A 47 2.82 0.97 -7.66
CA SER A 47 2.98 2.31 -7.09
C SER A 47 2.12 2.53 -5.84
N ASN A 48 0.93 1.93 -5.79
CA ASN A 48 0.05 2.03 -4.62
C ASN A 48 0.61 1.31 -3.39
N GLY A 49 1.12 0.09 -3.59
CA GLY A 49 1.74 -0.71 -2.53
C GLY A 49 2.99 -0.09 -1.92
N SER A 50 3.65 0.83 -2.62
CA SER A 50 4.87 1.47 -2.12
C SER A 50 4.65 2.31 -0.86
N GLN A 51 3.44 2.83 -0.66
CA GLN A 51 3.08 3.55 0.57
C GLN A 51 2.94 2.62 1.79
N LEU A 52 2.84 1.31 1.56
CA LEU A 52 2.78 0.29 2.60
C LEU A 52 4.16 -0.26 2.96
N ALA A 53 5.16 -0.01 2.14
CA ALA A 53 6.46 -0.67 2.22
C ALA A 53 7.47 0.12 3.06
N PRO A 54 7.98 -0.47 4.17
CA PRO A 54 9.13 0.10 4.87
C PRO A 54 10.36 0.21 3.94
N PRO A 55 11.29 1.12 4.20
CA PRO A 55 11.54 1.78 5.48
C PRO A 55 10.87 3.14 5.68
N VAL A 56 10.48 3.86 4.60
CA VAL A 56 9.94 5.22 4.76
C VAL A 56 8.41 5.21 4.73
N MET A 57 7.82 4.32 3.92
CA MET A 57 6.36 4.22 3.76
C MET A 57 5.74 5.54 3.24
N GLY A 58 4.43 5.69 3.33
CA GLY A 58 3.77 6.96 3.07
C GLY A 58 3.67 7.82 4.33
N ALA A 59 3.31 9.10 4.17
CA ALA A 59 3.06 10.01 5.29
C ALA A 59 2.05 9.45 6.31
N THR A 60 1.17 8.57 5.88
CA THR A 60 0.17 7.89 6.71
C THR A 60 0.76 7.00 7.80
N ALA A 61 1.95 6.43 7.60
CA ALA A 61 2.58 5.61 8.62
C ALA A 61 3.04 6.43 9.84
N PHE A 62 3.44 7.67 9.62
CA PHE A 62 3.73 8.61 10.72
C PHE A 62 2.45 9.00 11.46
N LEU A 63 1.33 9.15 10.74
CA LEU A 63 0.03 9.40 11.36
C LEU A 63 -0.44 8.18 12.18
N ILE A 64 -0.16 6.94 11.75
CA ILE A 64 -0.44 5.74 12.55
C ILE A 64 0.36 5.79 13.86
N ALA A 65 1.65 6.10 13.79
CA ALA A 65 2.51 6.21 14.97
C ALA A 65 1.99 7.26 15.96
N GLU A 66 1.54 8.41 15.45
CA GLU A 66 0.94 9.49 16.25
C GLU A 66 -0.39 9.07 16.88
N PHE A 67 -1.32 8.47 16.11
CA PHE A 67 -2.60 8.00 16.64
C PHE A 67 -2.48 6.89 17.70
N LEU A 68 -1.47 6.04 17.55
CA LEU A 68 -1.21 4.96 18.51
C LEU A 68 -0.27 5.36 19.64
N GLU A 69 0.30 6.56 19.59
CA GLU A 69 1.29 7.07 20.56
C GLU A 69 2.50 6.10 20.71
N ILE A 70 2.96 5.53 19.60
CA ILE A 70 4.07 4.58 19.55
C ILE A 70 5.19 5.07 18.64
N PRO A 71 6.43 4.56 18.83
CA PRO A 71 7.51 4.86 17.90
C PRO A 71 7.20 4.42 16.47
N TYR A 72 7.59 5.23 15.49
CA TYR A 72 7.43 4.92 14.06
C TYR A 72 8.04 3.55 13.68
N THR A 73 9.13 3.17 14.33
CA THR A 73 9.81 1.89 14.10
C THR A 73 8.91 0.68 14.34
N GLU A 74 7.98 0.75 15.28
CA GLU A 74 7.01 -0.32 15.55
C GLU A 74 5.99 -0.44 14.42
N VAL A 75 5.52 0.69 13.88
CA VAL A 75 4.64 0.70 12.69
C VAL A 75 5.37 0.12 11.47
N ALA A 76 6.61 0.54 11.24
CA ALA A 76 7.42 0.06 10.13
C ALA A 76 7.70 -1.46 10.23
N LEU A 77 8.00 -1.96 11.43
CA LEU A 77 8.20 -3.39 11.66
C LEU A 77 6.89 -4.17 11.44
N ALA A 78 5.77 -3.69 11.97
CA ALA A 78 4.47 -4.32 11.77
C ALA A 78 4.07 -4.39 10.29
N ALA A 79 4.40 -3.36 9.50
CA ALA A 79 4.10 -3.31 8.08
C ALA A 79 5.02 -4.18 7.21
N LEU A 80 6.16 -4.65 7.73
CA LEU A 80 7.20 -5.32 6.94
C LEU A 80 6.70 -6.60 6.27
N ILE A 81 6.14 -7.52 7.04
CA ILE A 81 5.61 -8.80 6.50
C ILE A 81 4.47 -8.57 5.52
N PRO A 82 3.41 -7.79 5.84
CA PRO A 82 2.35 -7.49 4.89
C PRO A 82 2.85 -6.85 3.59
N ALA A 83 3.82 -5.93 3.66
CA ALA A 83 4.38 -5.30 2.47
C ALA A 83 5.18 -6.29 1.60
N LEU A 84 5.98 -7.15 2.21
CA LEU A 84 6.71 -8.21 1.49
C LEU A 84 5.73 -9.18 0.81
N LEU A 85 4.69 -9.61 1.51
CA LEU A 85 3.65 -10.48 0.95
C LEU A 85 2.90 -9.78 -0.18
N TYR A 86 2.57 -8.49 -0.03
CA TYR A 86 1.92 -7.70 -1.08
C TYR A 86 2.70 -7.75 -2.40
N TYR A 87 4.00 -7.42 -2.35
CA TYR A 87 4.83 -7.40 -3.55
C TYR A 87 5.15 -8.79 -4.09
N LEU A 88 5.32 -9.78 -3.22
CA LEU A 88 5.54 -11.16 -3.62
C LEU A 88 4.33 -11.70 -4.39
N ILE A 89 3.12 -11.47 -3.88
CA ILE A 89 1.86 -11.87 -4.54
C ILE A 89 1.71 -11.16 -5.88
N LEU A 90 1.92 -9.83 -5.90
CA LEU A 90 1.85 -9.05 -7.14
C LEU A 90 2.88 -9.53 -8.17
N PHE A 91 4.13 -9.73 -7.76
CA PHE A 91 5.19 -10.22 -8.64
C PHE A 91 4.83 -11.59 -9.23
N THR A 92 4.38 -12.52 -8.39
CA THR A 92 3.94 -13.86 -8.80
C THR A 92 2.77 -13.79 -9.79
N GLN A 93 1.82 -12.89 -9.56
CA GLN A 93 0.67 -12.70 -10.43
C GLN A 93 1.07 -12.15 -11.80
N VAL A 94 1.99 -11.19 -11.83
CA VAL A 94 2.54 -10.64 -13.09
C VAL A 94 3.33 -11.71 -13.85
N ASP A 95 4.12 -12.54 -13.16
CA ASP A 95 4.86 -13.66 -13.78
C ASP A 95 3.92 -14.70 -14.38
N PHE A 96 2.89 -15.12 -13.65
CA PHE A 96 1.85 -16.03 -14.18
C PHE A 96 1.16 -15.46 -15.40
N TYR A 97 0.82 -14.17 -15.38
CA TYR A 97 0.21 -13.50 -16.52
C TYR A 97 1.16 -13.46 -17.72
N ALA A 98 2.42 -13.10 -17.52
CA ALA A 98 3.43 -13.05 -18.57
C ALA A 98 3.63 -14.43 -19.24
N ARG A 99 3.73 -15.48 -18.44
CA ARG A 99 3.86 -16.87 -18.96
C ARG A 99 2.61 -17.32 -19.72
N ALA A 100 1.42 -17.00 -19.20
CA ALA A 100 0.16 -17.40 -19.83
C ALA A 100 -0.09 -16.67 -21.16
N THR A 101 0.35 -15.42 -21.27
CA THR A 101 0.22 -14.60 -22.49
C THR A 101 1.42 -14.72 -23.44
N LYS A 102 2.44 -15.50 -23.05
CA LYS A 102 3.71 -15.64 -23.82
C LYS A 102 4.38 -14.29 -24.08
N ALA A 103 4.34 -13.39 -23.09
CA ALA A 103 5.04 -12.13 -23.17
C ALA A 103 6.54 -12.39 -23.37
N SER A 104 7.14 -11.73 -24.37
CA SER A 104 8.55 -11.89 -24.68
C SER A 104 9.41 -10.89 -23.91
N ALA A 105 10.66 -11.27 -23.64
CA ALA A 105 11.64 -10.30 -23.19
C ALA A 105 11.84 -9.24 -24.28
N VAL A 106 12.00 -7.99 -23.89
CA VAL A 106 12.31 -6.91 -24.82
C VAL A 106 13.73 -7.17 -25.34
N GLU A 107 13.89 -7.32 -26.66
CA GLU A 107 15.19 -7.43 -27.29
C GLU A 107 16.03 -6.19 -26.99
N GLU A 108 17.26 -6.41 -26.60
CA GLU A 108 18.34 -5.48 -26.29
C GLU A 108 17.95 -3.99 -26.19
N ILE A 109 17.54 -3.58 -25.01
CA ILE A 109 17.62 -2.18 -24.61
C ILE A 109 19.03 -1.99 -24.08
N ASP A 110 19.75 -0.97 -24.56
CA ASP A 110 21.01 -0.50 -23.98
C ASP A 110 20.73 -0.03 -22.52
N LEU A 111 20.67 -1.00 -21.62
CA LEU A 111 20.45 -0.73 -20.21
C LEU A 111 21.79 -0.26 -19.61
N PRO A 112 21.80 0.88 -18.92
CA PRO A 112 23.00 1.33 -18.24
C PRO A 112 23.44 0.30 -17.21
N VAL A 113 24.74 0.05 -17.11
CA VAL A 113 25.30 -0.90 -16.13
C VAL A 113 24.98 -0.41 -14.73
N PHE A 114 24.28 -1.22 -13.94
CA PHE A 114 23.81 -0.88 -12.58
C PHE A 114 24.92 -0.25 -11.70
N LEU A 115 26.14 -0.78 -11.79
CA LEU A 115 27.28 -0.27 -11.00
C LEU A 115 27.70 1.15 -11.41
N GLN A 116 27.56 1.52 -12.68
CA GLN A 116 27.86 2.87 -13.17
C GLN A 116 26.81 3.86 -12.68
N VAL A 117 25.52 3.48 -12.74
CA VAL A 117 24.42 4.32 -12.21
C VAL A 117 24.57 4.50 -10.71
N LEU A 118 24.88 3.44 -9.97
CA LEU A 118 25.08 3.49 -8.53
C LEU A 118 26.27 4.39 -8.17
N LYS A 119 27.40 4.26 -8.88
CA LYS A 119 28.58 5.14 -8.66
C LYS A 119 28.32 6.60 -8.94
N SER A 120 27.47 6.93 -9.91
CA SER A 120 27.13 8.33 -10.22
C SER A 120 26.07 8.91 -9.30
N GLY A 121 25.21 8.05 -8.71
CA GLY A 121 24.03 8.45 -7.92
C GLY A 121 24.11 8.17 -6.42
N TRP A 122 25.19 7.58 -5.90
CA TRP A 122 25.27 7.15 -4.49
C TRP A 122 25.05 8.28 -3.46
N LEU A 123 25.46 9.51 -3.83
CA LEU A 123 25.25 10.69 -2.98
C LEU A 123 23.77 10.99 -2.70
N PHE A 124 22.87 10.63 -3.62
CA PHE A 124 21.42 10.78 -3.42
C PHE A 124 20.85 9.75 -2.44
N LEU A 125 21.58 8.69 -2.13
CA LEU A 125 21.21 7.72 -1.09
C LEU A 125 21.56 8.23 0.32
N LEU A 126 22.44 9.23 0.45
CA LEU A 126 22.88 9.76 1.74
C LEU A 126 21.74 10.27 2.62
N PRO A 127 20.81 11.11 2.12
CA PRO A 127 19.68 11.58 2.93
C PRO A 127 18.79 10.42 3.43
N ILE A 128 18.58 9.41 2.58
CA ILE A 128 17.80 8.23 2.94
C ILE A 128 18.52 7.44 4.03
N ALA A 129 19.82 7.22 3.88
CA ALA A 129 20.63 6.52 4.88
C ALA A 129 20.62 7.27 6.24
N VAL A 130 20.74 8.60 6.21
CA VAL A 130 20.64 9.44 7.43
C VAL A 130 19.27 9.30 8.07
N LEU A 131 18.18 9.37 7.28
CA LEU A 131 16.83 9.19 7.78
C LEU A 131 16.66 7.83 8.47
N LEU A 132 17.11 6.76 7.83
CA LEU A 132 17.02 5.41 8.37
C LEU A 132 17.84 5.24 9.65
N ILE A 133 19.07 5.77 9.70
CA ILE A 133 19.89 5.72 10.91
C ILE A 133 19.22 6.46 12.06
N LEU A 134 18.68 7.65 11.81
CA LEU A 134 18.02 8.44 12.84
C LEU A 134 16.74 7.77 13.34
N LEU A 135 15.93 7.20 12.47
CA LEU A 135 14.67 6.55 12.83
C LEU A 135 14.88 5.21 13.53
N PHE A 136 15.75 4.35 12.99
CA PHE A 136 15.84 2.95 13.42
C PHE A 136 16.95 2.69 14.44
N TRP A 137 18.06 3.41 14.35
CA TRP A 137 19.20 3.20 15.25
C TRP A 137 19.21 4.19 16.40
N VAL A 138 19.09 5.49 16.10
CA VAL A 138 19.07 6.55 17.11
C VAL A 138 17.71 6.67 17.79
N ARG A 139 16.63 6.21 17.11
CA ARG A 139 15.24 6.31 17.57
C ARG A 139 14.82 7.77 17.85
N HIS A 140 15.28 8.66 17.00
CA HIS A 140 14.95 10.07 17.08
C HIS A 140 13.49 10.34 16.65
N ASN A 141 12.95 11.48 17.08
CA ASN A 141 11.63 11.90 16.67
C ASN A 141 11.54 11.94 15.12
N PRO A 142 10.48 11.39 14.51
CA PRO A 142 10.33 11.34 13.06
C PRO A 142 10.40 12.71 12.38
N ALA A 143 9.79 13.75 12.97
CA ALA A 143 9.80 15.10 12.41
C ALA A 143 11.23 15.71 12.37
N GLU A 144 11.99 15.55 13.45
CA GLU A 144 13.38 15.99 13.53
C GLU A 144 14.28 15.18 12.59
N SER A 145 14.07 13.85 12.52
CA SER A 145 14.80 12.96 11.61
C SER A 145 14.58 13.35 10.15
N ALA A 146 13.34 13.68 9.77
CA ALA A 146 12.99 14.16 8.45
C ALA A 146 13.65 15.50 8.13
N LEU A 147 13.68 16.44 9.09
CA LEU A 147 14.30 17.74 8.92
C LEU A 147 15.82 17.64 8.73
N ILE A 148 16.49 16.85 9.56
CA ILE A 148 17.93 16.57 9.46
C ILE A 148 18.25 15.89 8.12
N SER A 149 17.47 14.87 7.75
CA SER A 149 17.61 14.19 6.46
C SER A 149 17.40 15.15 5.29
N ALA A 150 16.37 16.00 5.34
CA ALA A 150 16.14 17.04 4.32
C ALA A 150 17.33 18.01 4.20
N ALA A 151 17.93 18.41 5.31
CA ALA A 151 19.13 19.26 5.30
C ALA A 151 20.32 18.55 4.64
N THR A 152 20.46 17.22 4.80
CA THR A 152 21.58 16.46 4.15
C THR A 152 21.44 16.41 2.62
N ASN A 153 20.24 16.66 2.03
CA ASN A 153 20.08 16.79 0.58
C ASN A 153 20.88 17.97 0.00
N LEU A 154 21.27 18.95 0.82
CA LEU A 154 22.15 20.02 0.38
C LEU A 154 23.53 19.52 -0.04
N ILE A 155 24.01 18.40 0.54
CA ILE A 155 25.33 17.85 0.25
C ILE A 155 25.46 17.38 -1.21
N PRO A 156 24.63 16.46 -1.72
CA PRO A 156 24.69 16.09 -3.13
C PRO A 156 24.39 17.29 -4.07
N LEU A 157 23.52 18.18 -3.64
CA LEU A 157 23.22 19.39 -4.39
C LEU A 157 24.46 20.29 -4.56
N LEU A 158 25.24 20.52 -3.50
CA LEU A 158 26.45 21.33 -3.54
C LEU A 158 27.57 20.66 -4.33
N ILE A 159 27.74 19.33 -4.17
CA ILE A 159 28.83 18.57 -4.81
C ILE A 159 28.57 18.35 -6.31
N LEU A 160 27.34 17.97 -6.68
CA LEU A 160 27.01 17.58 -8.06
C LEU A 160 26.53 18.75 -8.93
N ARG A 161 26.21 19.87 -8.33
CA ARG A 161 25.65 21.00 -9.05
C ARG A 161 26.76 21.80 -9.78
N ARG A 162 26.54 22.00 -11.08
CA ARG A 162 27.41 22.83 -11.93
C ARG A 162 27.08 24.33 -11.90
N LYS A 163 25.97 24.72 -11.25
CA LYS A 163 25.54 26.15 -11.18
C LYS A 163 25.62 26.67 -9.74
N PRO A 164 26.01 27.92 -9.53
CA PRO A 164 26.10 28.51 -8.19
C PRO A 164 24.74 28.59 -7.52
N LEU A 165 24.73 28.47 -6.19
CA LEU A 165 23.55 28.73 -5.36
C LEU A 165 23.31 30.26 -5.36
N ASN A 166 22.29 30.70 -6.06
CA ASN A 166 21.85 32.09 -6.02
C ASN A 166 20.54 32.24 -5.22
N PHE A 167 20.24 33.46 -4.84
CA PHE A 167 19.05 33.78 -4.04
C PHE A 167 17.74 33.26 -4.68
N SER A 168 17.65 33.32 -6.01
CA SER A 168 16.50 32.77 -6.75
C SER A 168 16.29 31.27 -6.46
N PHE A 169 17.37 30.49 -6.45
CA PHE A 169 17.26 29.07 -6.17
C PHE A 169 16.74 28.78 -4.75
N VAL A 170 17.26 29.49 -3.75
CA VAL A 170 16.81 29.31 -2.35
C VAL A 170 15.34 29.73 -2.23
N LYS A 171 14.95 30.82 -2.86
CA LYS A 171 13.57 31.27 -2.92
C LYS A 171 12.66 30.23 -3.57
N ASP A 172 13.03 29.69 -4.73
CA ASP A 172 12.25 28.72 -5.47
C ASP A 172 12.13 27.39 -4.69
N PHE A 173 13.21 26.96 -4.03
CA PHE A 173 13.23 25.80 -3.15
C PHE A 173 12.26 25.95 -1.97
N LEU A 174 12.29 27.10 -1.29
CA LEU A 174 11.39 27.38 -0.17
C LEU A 174 9.93 27.52 -0.62
N LEU A 175 9.69 28.16 -1.76
CA LEU A 175 8.34 28.28 -2.32
C LEU A 175 7.75 26.92 -2.72
N GLU A 176 8.52 26.08 -3.38
CA GLU A 176 8.07 24.75 -3.80
C GLU A 176 7.85 23.83 -2.60
N GLY A 177 8.78 23.88 -1.61
CA GLY A 177 8.61 23.18 -0.34
C GLY A 177 7.33 23.62 0.39
N GLY A 178 7.10 24.92 0.50
CA GLY A 178 5.88 25.48 1.10
C GLY A 178 4.61 25.07 0.35
N ARG A 179 4.63 25.13 -0.99
CA ARG A 179 3.49 24.67 -1.81
C ARG A 179 3.19 23.16 -1.61
N SER A 180 4.22 22.35 -1.48
CA SER A 180 4.06 20.92 -1.23
C SER A 180 3.46 20.60 0.15
N MET A 181 3.62 21.51 1.13
CA MET A 181 3.03 21.40 2.47
C MET A 181 1.55 21.82 2.51
N LEU A 182 1.11 22.72 1.61
CA LEU A 182 -0.27 23.26 1.62
C LEU A 182 -1.35 22.17 1.63
N PRO A 183 -1.30 21.13 0.76
CA PRO A 183 -2.30 20.07 0.79
C PRO A 183 -2.35 19.33 2.15
N LEU A 184 -1.20 19.07 2.76
CA LEU A 184 -1.12 18.37 4.06
C LEU A 184 -1.73 19.20 5.18
N ILE A 185 -1.45 20.52 5.21
CA ILE A 185 -2.03 21.45 6.21
C ILE A 185 -3.54 21.54 6.03
N LEU A 186 -4.02 21.69 4.79
CA LEU A 186 -5.45 21.77 4.49
C LEU A 186 -6.18 20.48 4.85
N ILE A 187 -5.57 19.32 4.55
CA ILE A 187 -6.09 18.00 4.93
C ILE A 187 -6.17 17.87 6.45
N GLY A 188 -5.11 18.27 7.17
CA GLY A 188 -5.10 18.25 8.64
C GLY A 188 -6.21 19.11 9.24
N ALA A 189 -6.38 20.34 8.75
CA ALA A 189 -7.43 21.24 9.19
C ALA A 189 -8.84 20.68 8.87
N ALA A 190 -9.08 20.22 7.66
CA ALA A 190 -10.35 19.61 7.25
C ALA A 190 -10.67 18.35 8.10
N SER A 191 -9.67 17.52 8.35
CA SER A 191 -9.82 16.33 9.20
C SER A 191 -10.20 16.71 10.62
N GLY A 192 -9.59 17.77 11.21
CA GLY A 192 -9.97 18.30 12.51
C GLY A 192 -11.42 18.74 12.57
N ILE A 193 -11.94 19.40 11.52
CA ILE A 193 -13.34 19.79 11.41
C ILE A 193 -14.24 18.54 11.36
N VAL A 194 -13.89 17.55 10.56
CA VAL A 194 -14.65 16.29 10.47
C VAL A 194 -14.69 15.59 11.82
N ILE A 195 -13.55 15.44 12.49
CA ILE A 195 -13.47 14.84 13.83
C ILE A 195 -14.35 15.61 14.83
N GLY A 196 -14.23 16.94 14.84
CA GLY A 196 -15.01 17.81 15.73
C GLY A 196 -16.52 17.68 15.49
N THR A 197 -16.96 17.73 14.24
CA THR A 197 -18.39 17.60 13.90
C THR A 197 -18.94 16.20 14.21
N MET A 198 -18.15 15.15 14.01
CA MET A 198 -18.55 13.79 14.36
C MET A 198 -18.68 13.57 15.87
N ASN A 199 -17.74 14.13 16.65
CA ASN A 199 -17.83 14.07 18.10
C ASN A 199 -19.04 14.84 18.62
N LEU A 200 -19.31 16.05 18.09
CA LEU A 200 -20.44 16.87 18.47
C LEU A 200 -21.79 16.25 18.06
N SER A 201 -21.87 15.63 16.89
CA SER A 201 -23.10 14.98 16.40
C SER A 201 -23.38 13.61 17.04
N GLY A 202 -22.40 13.03 17.75
CA GLY A 202 -22.47 11.66 18.24
C GLY A 202 -22.51 10.59 17.13
N LEU A 203 -22.25 10.97 15.88
CA LEU A 203 -22.34 10.06 14.73
C LEU A 203 -21.34 8.90 14.87
N GLY A 204 -20.10 9.18 15.29
CA GLY A 204 -19.09 8.15 15.54
C GLY A 204 -19.53 7.12 16.58
N PHE A 205 -20.19 7.58 17.65
CA PHE A 205 -20.74 6.71 18.69
C PHE A 205 -21.88 5.83 18.15
N ASN A 206 -22.82 6.40 17.39
CA ASN A 206 -23.93 5.66 16.81
C ASN A 206 -23.45 4.59 15.79
N ILE A 207 -22.49 4.92 14.94
CA ILE A 207 -21.87 3.95 14.02
C ILE A 207 -21.20 2.82 14.82
N THR A 208 -20.48 3.16 15.88
CA THR A 208 -19.79 2.17 16.74
C THR A 208 -20.78 1.21 17.40
N ILE A 209 -21.92 1.71 17.90
CA ILE A 209 -22.97 0.87 18.49
C ILE A 209 -23.58 -0.04 17.42
N SER A 210 -23.99 0.53 16.29
CA SER A 210 -24.66 -0.22 15.22
C SER A 210 -23.80 -1.35 14.67
N LEU A 211 -22.51 -1.07 14.41
CA LEU A 211 -21.57 -2.09 13.95
C LEU A 211 -21.17 -3.06 15.07
N GLY A 212 -21.13 -2.61 16.33
CA GLY A 212 -20.97 -3.48 17.50
C GLY A 212 -22.07 -4.53 17.60
N GLN A 213 -23.33 -4.14 17.39
CA GLN A 213 -24.47 -5.08 17.35
C GLN A 213 -24.34 -6.08 16.21
N VAL A 214 -23.84 -5.67 15.04
CA VAL A 214 -23.55 -6.59 13.95
C VAL A 214 -22.46 -7.59 14.35
N GLY A 215 -21.42 -7.12 15.05
CA GLY A 215 -20.35 -7.97 15.55
C GLY A 215 -20.82 -9.00 16.58
N GLU A 216 -21.70 -8.59 17.51
CA GLU A 216 -22.30 -9.49 18.49
C GLU A 216 -23.23 -10.53 17.85
N ALA A 217 -23.97 -10.14 16.81
CA ALA A 217 -24.94 -11.02 16.15
C ALA A 217 -24.30 -11.97 15.13
N PHE A 218 -23.29 -11.52 14.38
CA PHE A 218 -22.77 -12.20 13.19
C PHE A 218 -21.24 -12.41 13.22
N GLY A 219 -20.56 -12.01 14.31
CA GLY A 219 -19.12 -12.12 14.45
C GLY A 219 -18.31 -11.03 13.77
N LEU A 220 -16.97 -11.13 13.81
CA LEU A 220 -16.03 -10.11 13.35
C LEU A 220 -16.03 -9.94 11.81
N PHE A 221 -16.23 -11.01 11.04
CA PHE A 221 -16.08 -10.97 9.59
C PHE A 221 -17.01 -9.95 8.89
N PRO A 222 -18.33 -9.88 9.20
CA PRO A 222 -19.20 -8.84 8.64
C PRO A 222 -18.79 -7.43 9.02
N VAL A 223 -18.29 -7.21 10.23
CA VAL A 223 -17.78 -5.89 10.67
C VAL A 223 -16.60 -5.48 9.81
N LEU A 224 -15.62 -6.38 9.59
CA LEU A 224 -14.48 -6.14 8.71
C LEU A 224 -14.92 -5.85 7.27
N LEU A 225 -15.89 -6.60 6.74
CA LEU A 225 -16.38 -6.44 5.37
C LEU A 225 -17.07 -5.08 5.17
N ILE A 226 -17.95 -4.69 6.10
CA ILE A 226 -18.62 -3.38 6.07
C ILE A 226 -17.59 -2.27 6.21
N THR A 227 -16.63 -2.40 7.13
CA THR A 227 -15.55 -1.44 7.32
C THR A 227 -14.71 -1.30 6.05
N ALA A 228 -14.32 -2.39 5.41
CA ALA A 228 -13.59 -2.39 4.14
C ALA A 228 -14.35 -1.64 3.04
N PHE A 229 -15.64 -1.92 2.90
CA PHE A 229 -16.50 -1.24 1.94
C PHE A 229 -16.60 0.27 2.22
N LEU A 230 -16.80 0.65 3.48
CA LEU A 230 -16.84 2.07 3.88
C LEU A 230 -15.51 2.78 3.65
N CYS A 231 -14.37 2.12 3.92
CA CYS A 231 -13.04 2.67 3.62
C CYS A 231 -12.86 2.95 2.13
N ILE A 232 -13.26 2.00 1.27
CA ILE A 232 -13.19 2.20 -0.18
C ILE A 232 -14.09 3.35 -0.60
N LEU A 233 -15.33 3.36 -0.14
CA LEU A 233 -16.33 4.37 -0.52
C LEU A 233 -15.92 5.78 -0.08
N LEU A 234 -15.52 5.93 1.18
CA LEU A 234 -15.06 7.21 1.72
C LEU A 234 -13.70 7.65 1.14
N GLY A 235 -12.88 6.69 0.73
CA GLY A 235 -11.55 6.94 0.16
C GLY A 235 -11.55 7.39 -1.30
N MET A 236 -12.68 7.26 -2.00
CA MET A 236 -12.76 7.62 -3.41
C MET A 236 -12.48 9.10 -3.65
N GLY A 237 -11.51 9.40 -4.48
CA GLY A 237 -11.23 10.77 -4.93
C GLY A 237 -10.37 11.60 -4.00
N MET A 238 -9.88 11.05 -2.90
CA MET A 238 -9.07 11.79 -1.92
C MET A 238 -7.60 11.33 -1.92
N PRO A 239 -6.64 12.22 -1.56
CA PRO A 239 -5.26 11.83 -1.28
C PRO A 239 -5.18 10.88 -0.08
N THR A 240 -4.20 9.98 -0.09
CA THR A 240 -4.06 8.88 0.90
C THR A 240 -4.10 9.34 2.36
N ALA A 241 -3.39 10.44 2.68
CA ALA A 241 -3.36 10.95 4.06
C ALA A 241 -4.76 11.41 4.53
N ALA A 242 -5.53 12.06 3.65
CA ALA A 242 -6.89 12.50 3.96
C ALA A 242 -7.82 11.31 4.19
N VAL A 243 -7.78 10.34 3.27
CA VAL A 243 -8.55 9.10 3.40
C VAL A 243 -8.25 8.44 4.72
N TYR A 244 -6.96 8.22 5.00
CA TYR A 244 -6.55 7.52 6.22
C TYR A 244 -7.08 8.23 7.48
N VAL A 245 -6.90 9.55 7.62
CA VAL A 245 -7.32 10.27 8.82
C VAL A 245 -8.83 10.15 9.03
N ILE A 246 -9.63 10.34 7.97
CA ILE A 246 -11.09 10.25 8.06
C ILE A 246 -11.53 8.84 8.47
N VAL A 247 -11.04 7.82 7.76
CA VAL A 247 -11.47 6.44 8.04
C VAL A 247 -10.89 5.89 9.34
N ALA A 248 -9.69 6.34 9.75
CA ALA A 248 -9.09 5.94 11.01
C ALA A 248 -9.94 6.43 12.20
N VAL A 249 -10.29 7.71 12.20
CA VAL A 249 -11.11 8.26 13.30
C VAL A 249 -12.50 7.63 13.35
N LEU A 250 -13.10 7.32 12.20
CA LEU A 250 -14.43 6.76 12.09
C LEU A 250 -14.50 5.28 12.45
N LEU A 251 -13.57 4.50 11.92
CA LEU A 251 -13.73 3.05 11.80
C LEU A 251 -12.77 2.24 12.67
N THR A 252 -11.58 2.79 13.02
CA THR A 252 -10.65 2.03 13.90
C THR A 252 -11.21 1.78 15.30
N PRO A 253 -11.93 2.72 15.97
CA PRO A 253 -12.49 2.42 17.27
C PRO A 253 -13.46 1.25 17.26
N ILE A 254 -14.19 1.08 16.16
CA ILE A 254 -15.13 -0.02 15.97
C ILE A 254 -14.40 -1.36 15.86
N LEU A 255 -13.35 -1.40 15.05
CA LEU A 255 -12.52 -2.60 14.86
C LEU A 255 -11.85 -3.02 16.18
N ILE A 256 -11.30 -2.06 16.91
CA ILE A 256 -10.65 -2.31 18.21
C ILE A 256 -11.68 -2.86 19.22
N LYS A 257 -12.87 -2.26 19.28
CA LYS A 257 -13.95 -2.72 20.15
C LYS A 257 -14.46 -4.11 19.76
N SER A 258 -14.36 -4.48 18.47
CA SER A 258 -14.70 -5.81 17.96
C SER A 258 -13.57 -6.84 18.16
N GLY A 259 -12.47 -6.49 18.85
CA GLY A 259 -11.39 -7.41 19.19
C GLY A 259 -10.17 -7.39 18.26
N VAL A 260 -10.14 -6.51 17.27
CA VAL A 260 -8.95 -6.31 16.42
C VAL A 260 -7.89 -5.50 17.18
N THR A 261 -6.62 -5.91 17.10
CA THR A 261 -5.53 -5.14 17.75
C THR A 261 -5.44 -3.73 17.17
N PRO A 262 -5.07 -2.72 17.96
CA PRO A 262 -4.99 -1.33 17.47
C PRO A 262 -4.14 -1.17 16.22
N MET A 263 -2.96 -1.79 16.16
CA MET A 263 -2.09 -1.79 14.99
C MET A 263 -2.78 -2.39 13.76
N ALA A 264 -3.43 -3.55 13.93
CA ALA A 264 -4.14 -4.20 12.83
C ALA A 264 -5.33 -3.37 12.34
N ALA A 265 -6.07 -2.71 13.24
CA ALA A 265 -7.19 -1.83 12.88
C ALA A 265 -6.72 -0.65 12.03
N HIS A 266 -5.63 0.03 12.42
CA HIS A 266 -5.07 1.15 11.67
C HIS A 266 -4.49 0.72 10.32
N LEU A 267 -3.77 -0.39 10.26
CA LEU A 267 -3.27 -0.93 8.98
C LEU A 267 -4.43 -1.41 8.09
N PHE A 268 -5.49 -1.99 8.65
CA PHE A 268 -6.68 -2.42 7.91
C PHE A 268 -7.32 -1.25 7.15
N VAL A 269 -7.60 -0.16 7.86
CA VAL A 269 -8.21 1.03 7.24
C VAL A 269 -7.26 1.71 6.25
N LEU A 270 -5.94 1.67 6.49
CA LEU A 270 -4.95 2.16 5.54
C LEU A 270 -4.97 1.36 4.24
N TYR A 271 -4.95 0.03 4.32
CA TYR A 271 -4.97 -0.85 3.14
C TYR A 271 -6.22 -0.63 2.28
N PHE A 272 -7.40 -0.55 2.90
CA PHE A 272 -8.64 -0.31 2.17
C PHE A 272 -8.78 1.14 1.69
N GLY A 273 -8.24 2.10 2.44
CA GLY A 273 -8.09 3.47 1.98
C GLY A 273 -7.22 3.57 0.72
N LEU A 274 -6.12 2.83 0.66
CA LEU A 274 -5.27 2.73 -0.53
C LEU A 274 -5.96 1.94 -1.66
N ALA A 275 -6.70 0.87 -1.34
CA ALA A 275 -7.44 0.10 -2.33
C ALA A 275 -8.50 0.95 -3.07
N SER A 276 -9.03 2.02 -2.45
CA SER A 276 -9.95 2.96 -3.09
C SER A 276 -9.33 3.65 -4.30
N MET A 277 -7.99 3.86 -4.30
CA MET A 277 -7.27 4.47 -5.43
C MET A 277 -7.14 3.54 -6.64
N LEU A 278 -7.39 2.24 -6.46
CA LEU A 278 -7.38 1.23 -7.53
C LEU A 278 -8.79 0.88 -8.00
N THR A 279 -9.80 1.09 -7.13
CA THR A 279 -11.16 0.58 -7.34
C THR A 279 -12.03 1.55 -8.13
N PRO A 280 -12.61 1.17 -9.28
CA PRO A 280 -13.62 1.98 -9.97
C PRO A 280 -14.82 2.27 -9.04
N PRO A 281 -15.53 3.41 -9.22
CA PRO A 281 -15.52 4.29 -10.40
C PRO A 281 -14.46 5.42 -10.38
N VAL A 282 -13.78 5.68 -9.28
CA VAL A 282 -12.89 6.84 -9.17
C VAL A 282 -11.41 6.50 -9.34
N ALA A 283 -10.93 5.35 -8.90
CA ALA A 283 -9.65 4.68 -9.19
C ALA A 283 -8.48 5.60 -9.66
N ILE A 284 -8.15 6.67 -8.93
CA ILE A 284 -7.25 7.75 -9.38
C ILE A 284 -5.90 7.18 -9.87
N ALA A 285 -5.31 6.24 -9.14
CA ALA A 285 -4.03 5.64 -9.49
C ALA A 285 -4.10 4.92 -10.85
N SER A 286 -5.12 4.08 -11.02
CA SER A 286 -5.34 3.36 -12.28
C SER A 286 -5.64 4.29 -13.45
N TYR A 287 -6.30 5.43 -13.19
CA TYR A 287 -6.65 6.40 -14.24
C TYR A 287 -5.44 7.23 -14.68
N VAL A 288 -4.58 7.62 -13.76
CA VAL A 288 -3.33 8.28 -14.11
C VAL A 288 -2.43 7.34 -14.93
N ALA A 289 -2.30 6.09 -14.53
CA ALA A 289 -1.58 5.07 -15.30
C ALA A 289 -2.22 4.81 -16.67
N ALA A 290 -3.56 4.84 -16.77
CA ALA A 290 -4.29 4.70 -18.03
C ALA A 290 -4.01 5.84 -19.00
N GLY A 291 -3.83 7.09 -18.49
CA GLY A 291 -3.42 8.24 -19.28
C GLY A 291 -2.05 8.03 -19.93
N ILE A 292 -1.07 7.52 -19.18
CA ILE A 292 0.27 7.19 -19.72
C ILE A 292 0.21 6.04 -20.73
N ALA A 293 -0.61 5.03 -20.45
CA ALA A 293 -0.78 3.86 -21.33
C ALA A 293 -1.67 4.14 -22.55
N GLU A 294 -2.31 5.32 -22.65
CA GLU A 294 -3.29 5.67 -23.67
C GLU A 294 -4.38 4.60 -23.81
N THR A 295 -5.04 4.26 -22.72
CA THR A 295 -6.03 3.20 -22.65
C THR A 295 -7.29 3.61 -21.90
N SER A 296 -8.34 2.78 -21.94
CA SER A 296 -9.57 3.02 -21.18
C SER A 296 -9.32 3.00 -19.68
N MET A 297 -9.72 4.08 -19.00
CA MET A 297 -9.63 4.22 -17.53
C MET A 297 -10.36 3.08 -16.83
N TRP A 298 -11.54 2.70 -17.30
CA TRP A 298 -12.33 1.61 -16.70
C TRP A 298 -11.63 0.26 -16.81
N LYS A 299 -11.05 -0.06 -17.99
CA LYS A 299 -10.29 -1.32 -18.17
C LYS A 299 -9.03 -1.35 -17.31
N ALA A 300 -8.34 -0.22 -17.19
CA ALA A 300 -7.17 -0.10 -16.31
C ALA A 300 -7.56 -0.23 -14.83
N GLY A 301 -8.68 0.34 -14.41
CA GLY A 301 -9.21 0.19 -13.06
C GLY A 301 -9.55 -1.27 -12.72
N ILE A 302 -10.25 -1.98 -13.61
CA ILE A 302 -10.54 -3.41 -13.42
C ILE A 302 -9.23 -4.22 -13.34
N ALA A 303 -8.27 -3.96 -14.22
CA ALA A 303 -6.95 -4.60 -14.14
C ALA A 303 -6.25 -4.28 -12.82
N GLY A 304 -6.32 -3.03 -12.34
CA GLY A 304 -5.80 -2.61 -11.05
C GLY A 304 -6.41 -3.40 -9.88
N VAL A 305 -7.73 -3.59 -9.85
CA VAL A 305 -8.39 -4.41 -8.81
C VAL A 305 -7.94 -5.86 -8.88
N LEU A 306 -7.86 -6.45 -10.08
CA LEU A 306 -7.47 -7.84 -10.25
C LEU A 306 -6.02 -8.10 -9.86
N PHE A 307 -5.08 -7.23 -10.26
CA PHE A 307 -3.67 -7.33 -9.84
C PHE A 307 -3.45 -6.87 -8.40
N GLY A 308 -4.32 -6.01 -7.86
CA GLY A 308 -4.31 -5.56 -6.47
C GLY A 308 -4.97 -6.52 -5.49
N ALA A 309 -5.20 -7.76 -5.84
CA ALA A 309 -5.89 -8.74 -5.00
C ALA A 309 -5.26 -8.90 -3.61
N SER A 310 -3.95 -8.76 -3.49
CA SER A 310 -3.23 -8.75 -2.21
C SER A 310 -3.70 -7.64 -1.27
N SER A 311 -4.07 -6.46 -1.82
CA SER A 311 -4.61 -5.34 -1.03
C SER A 311 -5.93 -5.68 -0.33
N PHE A 312 -6.69 -6.60 -0.91
CA PHE A 312 -7.98 -7.02 -0.37
C PHE A 312 -7.87 -8.23 0.56
N LEU A 313 -6.91 -9.13 0.32
CA LEU A 313 -6.74 -10.34 1.13
C LEU A 313 -5.98 -10.09 2.44
N LEU A 314 -4.82 -9.45 2.34
CA LEU A 314 -3.90 -9.30 3.47
C LEU A 314 -4.51 -8.62 4.69
N PRO A 315 -5.34 -7.56 4.55
CA PRO A 315 -5.97 -6.92 5.71
C PRO A 315 -6.84 -7.86 6.53
N PHE A 316 -7.60 -8.73 5.88
CA PHE A 316 -8.39 -9.73 6.60
C PHE A 316 -7.49 -10.72 7.35
N LEU A 317 -6.40 -11.18 6.74
CA LEU A 317 -5.49 -12.11 7.38
C LEU A 317 -4.85 -11.54 8.64
N PHE A 318 -4.31 -10.33 8.57
CA PHE A 318 -3.66 -9.74 9.76
C PHE A 318 -4.66 -9.19 10.79
N ALA A 319 -5.89 -8.85 10.41
CA ALA A 319 -6.93 -8.48 11.38
C ALA A 319 -7.29 -9.64 12.31
N TYR A 320 -7.29 -10.86 11.80
CA TYR A 320 -7.50 -12.06 12.59
C TYR A 320 -6.22 -12.61 13.22
N ASN A 321 -5.08 -12.44 12.55
CA ASN A 321 -3.82 -13.00 12.99
C ASN A 321 -2.73 -11.93 13.12
N PRO A 322 -2.58 -11.32 14.31
CA PRO A 322 -1.57 -10.29 14.57
C PRO A 322 -0.12 -10.77 14.41
N ALA A 323 0.13 -12.08 14.33
CA ALA A 323 1.47 -12.61 14.05
C ALA A 323 2.01 -12.12 12.69
N LEU A 324 1.13 -11.85 11.71
CA LEU A 324 1.51 -11.23 10.45
C LEU A 324 2.00 -9.79 10.59
N LEU A 325 1.75 -9.15 11.73
CA LEU A 325 2.25 -7.83 12.10
C LEU A 325 3.44 -7.92 13.07
N MET A 326 4.16 -9.03 13.06
CA MET A 326 5.30 -9.31 13.95
C MET A 326 4.93 -9.29 15.45
N GLN A 327 3.66 -9.56 15.79
CA GLN A 327 3.17 -9.64 17.16
C GLN A 327 2.99 -11.11 17.57
N GLY A 328 3.73 -11.56 18.56
CA GLY A 328 3.64 -12.94 19.07
C GLY A 328 4.96 -13.67 19.04
N ARG A 329 4.90 -15.01 19.11
CA ARG A 329 6.11 -15.87 19.09
C ARG A 329 6.67 -15.94 17.68
N TRP A 330 7.98 -16.01 17.54
CA TRP A 330 8.65 -16.12 16.24
C TRP A 330 8.15 -17.31 15.39
N TYR A 331 7.78 -18.41 16.03
CA TYR A 331 7.19 -19.58 15.37
C TYR A 331 5.83 -19.25 14.73
N ASP A 332 4.95 -18.58 15.45
CA ASP A 332 3.63 -18.18 14.94
C ASP A 332 3.78 -17.18 13.78
N ILE A 333 4.76 -16.28 13.85
CA ILE A 333 5.08 -15.32 12.79
C ILE A 333 5.50 -16.04 11.51
N ILE A 334 6.43 -16.99 11.60
CA ILE A 334 6.93 -17.72 10.43
C ILE A 334 5.82 -18.56 9.81
N THR A 335 5.11 -19.36 10.62
CA THR A 335 4.05 -20.25 10.12
C THR A 335 2.92 -19.46 9.47
N SER A 336 2.45 -18.38 10.09
CA SER A 336 1.41 -17.50 9.55
C SER A 336 1.85 -16.81 8.26
N THR A 337 3.10 -16.38 8.20
CA THR A 337 3.67 -15.76 6.99
C THR A 337 3.73 -16.75 5.83
N LEU A 338 4.20 -17.97 6.06
CA LEU A 338 4.24 -19.01 5.03
C LEU A 338 2.84 -19.39 4.53
N LEU A 339 1.87 -19.55 5.43
CA LEU A 339 0.49 -19.84 5.07
C LEU A 339 -0.14 -18.69 4.28
N ALA A 340 0.05 -17.44 4.71
CA ALA A 340 -0.43 -16.26 4.00
C ALA A 340 0.21 -16.13 2.60
N MET A 341 1.50 -16.44 2.47
CA MET A 341 2.22 -16.48 1.21
C MET A 341 1.61 -17.52 0.26
N ILE A 342 1.42 -18.75 0.72
CA ILE A 342 0.83 -19.84 -0.08
C ILE A 342 -0.59 -19.46 -0.52
N SER A 343 -1.43 -18.98 0.41
CA SER A 343 -2.78 -18.51 0.12
C SER A 343 -2.79 -17.42 -0.94
N GLY A 344 -1.92 -16.40 -0.78
CA GLY A 344 -1.81 -15.30 -1.73
C GLY A 344 -1.34 -15.74 -3.12
N MET A 345 -0.38 -16.65 -3.21
CA MET A 345 0.11 -17.19 -4.50
C MET A 345 -0.97 -18.03 -5.20
N LEU A 346 -1.72 -18.85 -4.46
CA LEU A 346 -2.85 -19.62 -5.02
C LEU A 346 -3.95 -18.69 -5.53
N MET A 347 -4.24 -17.62 -4.79
CA MET A 347 -5.21 -16.59 -5.20
C MET A 347 -4.72 -15.86 -6.46
N ALA A 348 -3.44 -15.48 -6.52
CA ALA A 348 -2.84 -14.83 -7.68
C ALA A 348 -2.95 -15.70 -8.94
N TYR A 349 -2.68 -17.00 -8.80
CA TYR A 349 -2.87 -17.98 -9.87
C TYR A 349 -4.34 -18.04 -10.31
N ALA A 350 -5.26 -18.21 -9.37
CA ALA A 350 -6.68 -18.34 -9.66
C ALA A 350 -7.23 -17.09 -10.38
N ILE A 351 -6.91 -15.88 -9.90
CA ILE A 351 -7.36 -14.63 -10.51
C ILE A 351 -6.77 -14.45 -11.91
N CYS A 352 -5.50 -14.81 -12.10
CA CYS A 352 -4.88 -14.74 -13.41
C CYS A 352 -5.66 -15.56 -14.46
N PHE A 353 -6.02 -16.79 -14.14
CA PHE A 353 -6.70 -17.69 -15.07
C PHE A 353 -8.21 -17.52 -15.14
N LEU A 354 -8.87 -17.00 -14.08
CA LEU A 354 -10.31 -16.71 -14.09
C LEU A 354 -10.65 -15.37 -14.74
N GLY A 355 -9.84 -14.34 -14.48
CA GLY A 355 -10.20 -12.95 -14.79
C GLY A 355 -9.33 -12.28 -15.85
N LEU A 356 -8.05 -12.64 -15.96
CA LEU A 356 -7.10 -11.90 -16.79
C LEU A 356 -6.76 -12.61 -18.11
N VAL A 357 -6.78 -13.92 -18.15
CA VAL A 357 -6.46 -14.72 -19.35
C VAL A 357 -7.74 -15.31 -19.95
N ASN A 358 -8.12 -14.80 -21.12
CA ASN A 358 -9.33 -15.26 -21.80
C ASN A 358 -9.23 -16.71 -22.32
N GLY A 359 -10.12 -17.58 -21.83
CA GLY A 359 -10.65 -18.72 -22.60
C GLY A 359 -10.09 -20.12 -22.33
N ARG A 360 -8.94 -20.32 -21.70
CA ARG A 360 -8.42 -21.71 -21.48
C ARG A 360 -7.92 -21.88 -20.04
N GLY A 361 -8.81 -22.33 -19.14
CA GLY A 361 -8.35 -22.69 -17.81
C GLY A 361 -9.30 -22.35 -16.65
N LYS A 362 -10.52 -21.93 -16.92
CA LYS A 362 -11.48 -21.58 -15.85
C LYS A 362 -11.71 -22.73 -14.86
N THR A 363 -11.78 -23.97 -15.35
CA THR A 363 -11.92 -25.17 -14.52
C THR A 363 -10.69 -25.45 -13.65
N HIS A 364 -9.48 -25.17 -14.17
CA HIS A 364 -8.22 -25.35 -13.43
C HIS A 364 -7.97 -24.27 -12.38
N ALA A 365 -8.67 -23.15 -12.43
CA ALA A 365 -8.50 -22.03 -11.50
C ALA A 365 -9.44 -22.12 -10.27
N ILE A 366 -10.52 -22.89 -10.36
CA ILE A 366 -11.47 -23.06 -9.25
C ILE A 366 -10.81 -23.78 -8.07
N LEU A 367 -10.05 -24.85 -8.34
CA LEU A 367 -9.37 -25.63 -7.29
C LEU A 367 -8.30 -24.77 -6.55
N PRO A 368 -7.41 -24.03 -7.22
CA PRO A 368 -6.49 -23.11 -6.53
C PRO A 368 -7.20 -22.01 -5.75
N LEU A 369 -8.34 -21.52 -6.22
CA LEU A 369 -9.13 -20.52 -5.47
C LEU A 369 -9.70 -21.13 -4.19
N ALA A 370 -10.29 -22.31 -4.28
CA ALA A 370 -10.78 -23.06 -3.10
C ALA A 370 -9.63 -23.40 -2.14
N ALA A 371 -8.48 -23.83 -2.67
CA ALA A 371 -7.28 -24.09 -1.86
C ALA A 371 -6.74 -22.79 -1.20
N SER A 372 -6.77 -21.64 -1.90
CA SER A 372 -6.41 -20.35 -1.33
C SER A 372 -7.29 -20.02 -0.13
N VAL A 373 -8.60 -20.17 -0.26
CA VAL A 373 -9.56 -19.91 0.84
C VAL A 373 -9.30 -20.89 2.00
N ALA A 374 -9.07 -22.16 1.72
CA ALA A 374 -8.77 -23.14 2.76
C ALA A 374 -7.48 -22.85 3.52
N VAL A 375 -6.41 -22.46 2.80
CA VAL A 375 -5.13 -22.08 3.43
C VAL A 375 -5.25 -20.74 4.19
N ALA A 376 -6.01 -19.77 3.66
CA ALA A 376 -6.33 -18.54 4.39
C ALA A 376 -7.09 -18.86 5.70
N TYR A 377 -8.02 -19.80 5.66
CA TYR A 377 -8.72 -20.27 6.85
C TYR A 377 -7.77 -20.93 7.87
N CYS A 378 -6.79 -21.69 7.42
CA CYS A 378 -5.76 -22.24 8.31
C CYS A 378 -4.91 -21.13 8.96
N THR A 379 -4.60 -20.05 8.26
CA THR A 379 -3.91 -18.87 8.86
C THR A 379 -4.73 -18.24 9.99
N LEU A 380 -6.04 -18.24 9.86
CA LEU A 380 -6.95 -17.73 10.90
C LEU A 380 -7.03 -18.67 12.10
N GLY A 381 -7.03 -19.99 11.88
CA GLY A 381 -7.10 -21.01 12.93
C GLY A 381 -5.85 -21.11 13.81
N PHE A 382 -4.66 -20.84 13.28
CA PHE A 382 -3.40 -20.82 14.06
C PHE A 382 -3.35 -19.70 15.12
N ALA A 383 -4.18 -18.67 14.97
CA ALA A 383 -4.27 -17.56 15.94
C ALA A 383 -5.10 -17.91 17.21
N GLY A 384 -5.56 -19.13 17.37
CA GLY A 384 -6.32 -19.57 18.56
C GLY A 384 -7.72 -18.94 18.67
N HIS A 385 -8.26 -18.37 17.60
CA HIS A 385 -9.60 -17.81 17.58
C HIS A 385 -10.68 -18.89 17.39
N PRO A 386 -11.82 -18.80 18.11
CA PRO A 386 -12.90 -19.82 18.11
C PRO A 386 -13.73 -19.83 16.81
N ILE A 387 -13.21 -19.33 15.68
CA ILE A 387 -13.91 -19.40 14.38
C ILE A 387 -14.15 -20.85 13.93
N ILE A 388 -13.38 -21.79 14.46
CA ILE A 388 -13.62 -23.25 14.24
C ILE A 388 -15.02 -23.67 14.71
N ALA A 389 -15.63 -22.96 15.67
CA ALA A 389 -16.94 -23.31 16.22
C ALA A 389 -18.14 -22.86 15.34
N ILE A 390 -17.94 -22.03 14.32
CA ILE A 390 -19.04 -21.52 13.47
C ILE A 390 -19.26 -22.42 12.24
N PHE A 391 -18.27 -23.24 11.87
CA PHE A 391 -18.33 -24.14 10.71
C PHE A 391 -18.21 -25.64 11.06
N ALA A 392 -18.14 -25.98 12.33
CA ALA A 392 -18.31 -27.35 12.85
C ALA A 392 -19.75 -27.53 13.34
#